data_812d325be4a1015c541b4c3bddc35b9d
#
_entry.id   812d325be4a1015c541b4c3bddc35b9d
#
_cell.length_a   1.000
_cell.length_b   1.000
_cell.length_c   1.000
_cell.angle_alpha   90.00
_cell.angle_beta   90.00
_cell.angle_gamma   90.00
#
_symmetry.space_group_name_H-M   'P 1'
#
loop_
_entity.id
_entity.type
_entity.pdbx_description
1 polymer ?
#
loop_
_entity_poly.entity_id
_entity_poly.type
_entity_poly.pdbx_seq_one_letter_code
_entity_poly.pdbx_strand_id
1 'polypeptide(L)'
;VEIPGVGSTTFLKTAVNAIRKHRGEKEFDAMEFLKIMREKRDELGISEEMMRRALNVGFSGGEKKRNEVLQMALLEPYLAVLDETDSGLDIDALRVAADGINSLRSPERTMIVITHYQRLLEYVVPDYVHVMADGKVVRSGGKELALELEEKGYSGVGDKAEAAA
;
A
#
# COMPACT_ATOMS: atom_id res chain seq x y z
N VAL A 1 -3.17 5.55 12.40
CA VAL A 1 -3.60 5.73 13.79
C VAL A 1 -2.63 5.00 14.70
N GLU A 2 -2.24 5.62 15.81
CA GLU A 2 -1.42 5.01 16.86
C GLU A 2 -2.34 4.31 17.88
N ILE A 3 -1.96 3.10 18.31
CA ILE A 3 -2.72 2.33 19.31
C ILE A 3 -1.79 2.01 20.49
N PRO A 4 -1.72 2.90 21.50
CA PRO A 4 -0.89 2.68 22.67
C PRO A 4 -1.28 1.43 23.43
N GLY A 5 -0.30 0.69 23.92
CA GLY A 5 -0.52 -0.53 24.72
C GLY A 5 -0.85 -1.79 23.91
N VAL A 6 -1.10 -1.68 22.60
CA VAL A 6 -1.34 -2.83 21.73
C VAL A 6 -0.10 -3.11 20.90
N GLY A 7 0.59 -4.21 21.18
CA GLY A 7 1.77 -4.63 20.43
C GLY A 7 1.43 -4.97 18.99
N SER A 8 2.27 -4.54 18.04
CA SER A 8 2.07 -4.74 16.61
C SER A 8 1.85 -6.21 16.24
N THR A 9 2.62 -7.13 16.83
CA THR A 9 2.48 -8.58 16.60
C THR A 9 1.11 -9.11 17.05
N THR A 10 0.63 -8.69 18.22
CA THR A 10 -0.68 -9.12 18.75
C THR A 10 -1.81 -8.61 17.86
N PHE A 11 -1.74 -7.33 17.48
CA PHE A 11 -2.72 -6.73 16.57
C PHE A 11 -2.80 -7.49 15.24
N LEU A 12 -1.65 -7.70 14.60
CA LEU A 12 -1.56 -8.37 13.29
C LEU A 12 -2.06 -9.82 13.37
N LYS A 13 -1.67 -10.58 14.39
CA LYS A 13 -2.16 -11.97 14.57
C LYS A 13 -3.68 -12.00 14.71
N THR A 14 -4.24 -11.10 15.52
CA THR A 14 -5.69 -11.04 15.74
C THR A 14 -6.42 -10.70 14.44
N ALA A 15 -5.94 -9.71 13.69
CA ALA A 15 -6.54 -9.30 12.42
C ALA A 15 -6.47 -10.42 11.37
N VAL A 16 -5.31 -11.06 11.21
CA VAL A 16 -5.13 -12.18 10.26
C VAL A 16 -6.06 -13.34 10.62
N ASN A 17 -6.12 -13.74 11.89
CA ASN A 17 -6.98 -14.85 12.32
C ASN A 17 -8.47 -14.53 12.18
N ALA A 18 -8.87 -13.26 12.37
CA ALA A 18 -10.25 -12.87 12.11
C ALA A 18 -10.64 -13.02 10.63
N ILE A 19 -9.73 -12.66 9.70
CA ILE A 19 -9.95 -12.85 8.26
C ILE A 19 -9.96 -14.33 7.90
N ARG A 20 -8.99 -15.12 8.38
CA ARG A 20 -8.93 -16.56 8.13
C ARG A 20 -10.20 -17.26 8.60
N LYS A 21 -10.65 -16.95 9.81
CA LYS A 21 -11.91 -17.45 10.34
C LYS A 21 -13.11 -17.10 9.47
N HIS A 22 -13.19 -15.86 8.98
CA HIS A 22 -14.25 -15.42 8.07
C HIS A 22 -14.21 -16.19 6.73
N ARG A 23 -13.01 -16.53 6.24
CA ARG A 23 -12.81 -17.34 5.02
C ARG A 23 -13.03 -18.85 5.24
N GLY A 24 -13.32 -19.29 6.46
CA GLY A 24 -13.44 -20.72 6.80
C GLY A 24 -12.09 -21.45 6.89
N GLU A 25 -10.98 -20.71 7.00
CA GLU A 25 -9.65 -21.25 7.13
C GLU A 25 -9.28 -21.49 8.60
N LYS A 26 -8.34 -22.45 8.83
CA LYS A 26 -7.80 -22.67 10.18
C LYS A 26 -7.04 -21.43 10.66
N GLU A 27 -7.33 -20.98 11.88
CA GLU A 27 -6.58 -19.92 12.54
C GLU A 27 -5.11 -20.34 12.78
N PHE A 28 -4.17 -19.42 12.60
CA PHE A 28 -2.78 -19.65 12.95
C PHE A 28 -2.60 -19.71 14.48
N ASP A 29 -1.85 -20.67 14.95
CA ASP A 29 -1.32 -20.61 16.29
C ASP A 29 -0.22 -19.53 16.43
N ALA A 30 0.36 -19.39 17.63
CA ALA A 30 1.38 -18.36 17.87
C ALA A 30 2.67 -18.59 17.06
N MET A 31 3.09 -19.84 16.91
CA MET A 31 4.33 -20.19 16.23
C MET A 31 4.18 -20.10 14.72
N GLU A 32 3.08 -20.61 14.17
CA GLU A 32 2.73 -20.51 12.76
C GLU A 32 2.70 -19.03 12.33
N PHE A 33 2.00 -18.18 13.09
CA PHE A 33 1.92 -16.76 12.78
C PHE A 33 3.28 -16.05 12.86
N LEU A 34 4.07 -16.31 13.91
CA LEU A 34 5.39 -15.69 14.06
C LEU A 34 6.34 -16.05 12.93
N LYS A 35 6.27 -17.27 12.40
CA LYS A 35 7.06 -17.69 11.25
C LYS A 35 6.74 -16.84 10.01
N ILE A 36 5.47 -16.78 9.63
CA ILE A 36 5.00 -16.03 8.45
C ILE A 36 5.30 -14.53 8.62
N MET A 37 5.04 -13.99 9.81
CA MET A 37 5.31 -12.60 10.11
C MET A 37 6.80 -12.25 9.97
N ARG A 38 7.71 -13.12 10.42
CA ARG A 38 9.16 -12.91 10.27
C ARG A 38 9.58 -12.92 8.81
N GLU A 39 9.09 -13.88 8.02
CA GLU A 39 9.38 -13.95 6.58
C GLU A 39 8.97 -12.65 5.90
N LYS A 40 7.74 -12.18 6.08
CA LYS A 40 7.23 -10.94 5.48
C LYS A 40 7.92 -9.68 6.02
N ARG A 41 8.25 -9.65 7.28
CA ARG A 41 9.02 -8.57 7.90
C ARG A 41 10.41 -8.44 7.26
N ASP A 42 11.10 -9.56 7.09
CA ASP A 42 12.47 -9.60 6.57
C ASP A 42 12.50 -9.19 5.08
N GLU A 43 11.51 -9.61 4.29
CA GLU A 43 11.31 -9.16 2.90
C GLU A 43 11.19 -7.62 2.80
N LEU A 44 10.59 -6.97 3.78
CA LEU A 44 10.35 -5.53 3.82
C LEU A 44 11.42 -4.73 4.58
N GLY A 45 12.49 -5.39 5.03
CA GLY A 45 13.56 -4.75 5.80
C GLY A 45 13.09 -4.09 7.10
N ILE A 46 12.05 -4.64 7.74
CA ILE A 46 11.50 -4.13 8.99
C ILE A 46 12.26 -4.74 10.17
N SER A 47 12.72 -3.90 11.11
CA SER A 47 13.47 -4.37 12.25
C SER A 47 12.59 -5.11 13.28
N GLU A 48 13.19 -6.05 14.00
CA GLU A 48 12.49 -6.74 15.10
C GLU A 48 12.11 -5.76 16.21
N GLU A 49 12.94 -4.75 16.47
CA GLU A 49 12.67 -3.72 17.45
C GLU A 49 11.38 -2.95 17.13
N MET A 50 11.17 -2.61 15.87
CA MET A 50 9.93 -1.95 15.41
C MET A 50 8.70 -2.82 15.71
N MET A 51 8.78 -4.14 15.53
CA MET A 51 7.66 -5.06 15.78
C MET A 51 7.36 -5.26 17.28
N ARG A 52 8.30 -4.94 18.16
CA ARG A 52 8.11 -4.99 19.62
C ARG A 52 7.38 -3.76 20.18
N ARG A 53 7.41 -2.65 19.44
CA ARG A 53 6.71 -1.42 19.82
C ARG A 53 5.19 -1.57 19.68
N ALA A 54 4.44 -0.74 20.40
CA ALA A 54 3.01 -0.62 20.18
C ALA A 54 2.72 -0.12 18.75
N LEU A 55 1.56 -0.49 18.22
CA LEU A 55 1.21 -0.25 16.83
C LEU A 55 1.33 1.23 16.47
N ASN A 56 2.21 1.53 15.53
CA ASN A 56 2.52 2.86 14.99
C ASN A 56 3.06 3.88 16.01
N VAL A 57 3.22 3.52 17.29
CA VAL A 57 3.70 4.44 18.32
C VAL A 57 5.19 4.73 18.13
N GLY A 58 5.50 6.01 17.89
CA GLY A 58 6.87 6.47 17.67
C GLY A 58 7.50 5.96 16.37
N PHE A 59 6.69 5.51 15.40
CA PHE A 59 7.19 5.14 14.08
C PHE A 59 7.46 6.40 13.26
N SER A 60 8.61 6.41 12.56
CA SER A 60 8.89 7.38 11.51
C SER A 60 7.91 7.23 10.34
N GLY A 61 7.84 8.22 9.45
CA GLY A 61 7.01 8.13 8.24
C GLY A 61 7.29 6.87 7.42
N GLY A 62 8.56 6.58 7.17
CA GLY A 62 8.98 5.40 6.43
C GLY A 62 8.66 4.08 7.14
N GLU A 63 8.79 4.03 8.48
CA GLU A 63 8.39 2.86 9.26
C GLU A 63 6.88 2.62 9.20
N LYS A 64 6.06 3.68 9.28
CA LYS A 64 4.60 3.58 9.12
C LYS A 64 4.23 3.00 7.77
N LYS A 65 4.84 3.48 6.68
CA LYS A 65 4.54 3.00 5.32
C LYS A 65 4.98 1.54 5.12
N ARG A 66 6.15 1.15 5.57
CA ARG A 66 6.57 -0.26 5.55
C ARG A 66 5.63 -1.15 6.38
N ASN A 67 5.15 -0.65 7.52
CA ASN A 67 4.17 -1.38 8.32
C ASN A 67 2.80 -1.51 7.61
N GLU A 68 2.37 -0.53 6.83
CA GLU A 68 1.16 -0.61 5.99
C GLU A 68 1.31 -1.70 4.92
N VAL A 69 2.46 -1.77 4.24
CA VAL A 69 2.77 -2.84 3.27
C VAL A 69 2.83 -4.21 3.96
N LEU A 70 3.43 -4.31 5.16
CA LEU A 70 3.43 -5.54 5.95
C LEU A 70 2.02 -6.00 6.31
N GLN A 71 1.16 -5.08 6.72
CA GLN A 71 -0.24 -5.38 6.99
C GLN A 71 -0.93 -5.96 5.74
N MET A 72 -0.76 -5.32 4.58
CA MET A 72 -1.30 -5.81 3.32
C MET A 72 -0.77 -7.21 2.97
N ALA A 73 0.53 -7.46 3.17
CA ALA A 73 1.15 -8.76 2.91
C ALA A 73 0.61 -9.88 3.81
N LEU A 74 0.27 -9.57 5.05
CA LEU A 74 -0.24 -10.55 6.01
C LEU A 74 -1.76 -10.75 5.91
N LEU A 75 -2.53 -9.70 5.61
CA LEU A 75 -3.99 -9.73 5.54
C LEU A 75 -4.50 -10.29 4.21
N GLU A 76 -3.68 -10.24 3.18
CA GLU A 76 -3.98 -10.72 1.82
C GLU A 76 -5.39 -10.29 1.33
N PRO A 77 -5.66 -8.97 1.28
CA PRO A 77 -6.97 -8.46 0.88
C PRO A 77 -7.24 -8.72 -0.61
N TYR A 78 -8.50 -8.90 -1.00
CA TYR A 78 -8.93 -8.91 -2.40
C TYR A 78 -8.89 -7.51 -3.02
N LEU A 79 -9.16 -6.48 -2.22
CA LEU A 79 -9.05 -5.08 -2.60
C LEU A 79 -8.15 -4.34 -1.61
N ALA A 80 -7.09 -3.73 -2.11
CA ALA A 80 -6.21 -2.84 -1.36
C ALA A 80 -6.35 -1.41 -1.88
N VAL A 81 -6.55 -0.46 -0.98
CA VAL A 81 -6.51 0.97 -1.29
C VAL A 81 -5.28 1.56 -0.62
N LEU A 82 -4.33 2.02 -1.42
CA LEU A 82 -3.04 2.56 -1.02
C LEU A 82 -3.08 4.08 -1.22
N ASP A 83 -3.32 4.80 -0.13
CA ASP A 83 -3.49 6.24 -0.16
C ASP A 83 -2.19 6.94 0.25
N GLU A 84 -1.56 7.63 -0.72
CA GLU A 84 -0.29 8.35 -0.55
C GLU A 84 0.81 7.53 0.16
N THR A 85 0.95 6.26 -0.22
CA THR A 85 1.89 5.32 0.40
C THR A 85 3.35 5.72 0.19
N ASP A 86 3.61 6.59 -0.76
CA ASP A 86 4.91 7.15 -1.15
C ASP A 86 5.25 8.48 -0.46
N SER A 87 4.28 9.10 0.22
CA SER A 87 4.49 10.41 0.86
C SER A 87 5.52 10.33 1.99
N GLY A 88 6.55 11.19 1.92
CA GLY A 88 7.59 11.29 2.95
C GLY A 88 8.61 10.15 2.95
N LEU A 89 8.65 9.32 1.90
CA LEU A 89 9.67 8.30 1.72
C LEU A 89 10.89 8.86 0.97
N ASP A 90 12.09 8.46 1.41
CA ASP A 90 13.29 8.55 0.59
C ASP A 90 13.26 7.49 -0.54
N ILE A 91 14.21 7.59 -1.47
CA ILE A 91 14.26 6.71 -2.65
C ILE A 91 14.38 5.24 -2.26
N ASP A 92 15.16 4.92 -1.24
CA ASP A 92 15.39 3.53 -0.84
C ASP A 92 14.15 2.94 -0.17
N ALA A 93 13.52 3.70 0.74
CA ALA A 93 12.26 3.30 1.36
C ALA A 93 11.13 3.17 0.33
N LEU A 94 11.09 4.04 -0.68
CA LEU A 94 10.12 3.97 -1.79
C LEU A 94 10.29 2.68 -2.60
N ARG A 95 11.54 2.30 -2.94
CA ARG A 95 11.81 1.05 -3.65
C ARG A 95 11.35 -0.16 -2.85
N VAL A 96 11.70 -0.24 -1.57
CA VAL A 96 11.28 -1.35 -0.69
C VAL A 96 9.75 -1.44 -0.61
N ALA A 97 9.06 -0.30 -0.48
CA ALA A 97 7.59 -0.28 -0.47
C ALA A 97 7.02 -0.74 -1.82
N ALA A 98 7.57 -0.26 -2.93
CA ALA A 98 7.15 -0.64 -4.28
C ALA A 98 7.38 -2.13 -4.57
N ASP A 99 8.54 -2.68 -4.17
CA ASP A 99 8.84 -4.11 -4.29
C ASP A 99 7.84 -4.94 -3.48
N GLY A 100 7.53 -4.50 -2.26
CA GLY A 100 6.49 -5.10 -1.43
C GLY A 100 5.11 -5.07 -2.10
N ILE A 101 4.70 -3.95 -2.68
CA ILE A 101 3.43 -3.82 -3.43
C ILE A 101 3.44 -4.76 -4.64
N ASN A 102 4.51 -4.77 -5.43
CA ASN A 102 4.61 -5.60 -6.63
C ASN A 102 4.59 -7.10 -6.29
N SER A 103 5.23 -7.52 -5.19
CA SER A 103 5.22 -8.92 -4.74
C SER A 103 3.82 -9.44 -4.40
N LEU A 104 2.89 -8.53 -4.12
CA LEU A 104 1.51 -8.85 -3.75
C LEU A 104 0.54 -8.79 -4.95
N ARG A 105 1.02 -8.45 -6.15
CA ARG A 105 0.17 -8.47 -7.36
C ARG A 105 -0.29 -9.90 -7.66
N SER A 106 -1.57 -10.06 -7.91
CA SER A 106 -2.14 -11.34 -8.38
C SER A 106 -3.41 -11.07 -9.19
N PRO A 107 -3.83 -12.01 -10.05
CA PRO A 107 -5.09 -11.88 -10.81
C PRO A 107 -6.34 -11.75 -9.92
N GLU A 108 -6.25 -12.18 -8.66
CA GLU A 108 -7.36 -12.18 -7.71
C GLU A 108 -7.35 -10.95 -6.80
N ARG A 109 -6.37 -10.04 -6.99
CA ARG A 109 -6.23 -8.84 -6.14
C ARG A 109 -6.33 -7.57 -6.95
N THR A 110 -7.23 -6.70 -6.56
CA THR A 110 -7.32 -5.34 -7.07
C THR A 110 -6.57 -4.40 -6.14
N MET A 111 -5.73 -3.53 -6.71
CA MET A 111 -5.05 -2.47 -5.98
C MET A 111 -5.45 -1.12 -6.56
N ILE A 112 -5.91 -0.22 -5.71
CA ILE A 112 -6.13 1.19 -6.05
C ILE A 112 -5.01 1.98 -5.38
N VAL A 113 -4.17 2.62 -6.17
CA VAL A 113 -3.07 3.45 -5.69
C VAL A 113 -3.42 4.90 -5.93
N ILE A 114 -3.53 5.67 -4.85
CA ILE A 114 -3.75 7.12 -4.89
C ILE A 114 -2.40 7.77 -4.61
N THR A 115 -1.91 8.52 -5.57
CA THR A 115 -0.65 9.26 -5.44
C THR A 115 -0.67 10.54 -6.27
N HIS A 116 0.02 11.55 -5.80
CA HIS A 116 0.36 12.74 -6.58
C HIS A 116 1.85 12.75 -6.95
N TYR A 117 2.61 11.71 -6.57
CA TYR A 117 4.00 11.53 -6.92
C TYR A 117 4.16 10.49 -8.01
N GLN A 118 4.65 10.90 -9.14
CA GLN A 118 4.87 10.02 -10.31
C GLN A 118 5.97 8.99 -10.07
N ARG A 119 6.93 9.28 -9.18
CA ARG A 119 8.03 8.36 -8.85
C ARG A 119 7.57 6.97 -8.43
N LEU A 120 6.42 6.85 -7.74
CA LEU A 120 5.89 5.54 -7.39
C LEU A 120 5.51 4.76 -8.65
N LEU A 121 4.97 5.43 -9.68
CA LEU A 121 4.51 4.81 -10.92
C LEU A 121 5.65 4.28 -11.80
N GLU A 122 6.91 4.75 -11.58
CA GLU A 122 8.09 4.18 -12.21
C GLU A 122 8.40 2.77 -11.68
N TYR A 123 8.11 2.51 -10.41
CA TYR A 123 8.35 1.23 -9.74
C TYR A 123 7.09 0.34 -9.71
N VAL A 124 5.92 0.92 -9.52
CA VAL A 124 4.63 0.23 -9.51
C VAL A 124 3.84 0.64 -10.75
N VAL A 125 4.14 -0.02 -11.88
CA VAL A 125 3.50 0.30 -13.16
C VAL A 125 2.01 -0.07 -13.10
N PRO A 126 1.08 0.90 -13.25
CA PRO A 126 -0.34 0.63 -13.20
C PRO A 126 -0.85 -0.01 -14.50
N ASP A 127 -1.90 -0.82 -14.40
CA ASP A 127 -2.63 -1.33 -15.57
C ASP A 127 -3.57 -0.25 -16.14
N TYR A 128 -4.16 0.56 -15.25
CA TYR A 128 -5.06 1.68 -15.58
C TYR A 128 -4.71 2.91 -14.78
N VAL A 129 -4.88 4.08 -15.40
CA VAL A 129 -4.69 5.39 -14.78
C VAL A 129 -5.98 6.18 -14.90
N HIS A 130 -6.44 6.73 -13.79
CA HIS A 130 -7.60 7.61 -13.73
C HIS A 130 -7.17 8.96 -13.16
N VAL A 131 -7.41 10.03 -13.90
CA VAL A 131 -7.13 11.39 -13.46
C VAL A 131 -8.39 11.98 -12.84
N MET A 132 -8.25 12.46 -11.62
CA MET A 132 -9.35 13.10 -10.89
C MET A 132 -9.12 14.60 -10.77
N ALA A 133 -10.19 15.37 -11.07
CA ALA A 133 -10.25 16.79 -10.79
C ALA A 133 -11.66 17.14 -10.29
N ASP A 134 -11.77 18.04 -9.34
CA ASP A 134 -13.04 18.49 -8.74
C ASP A 134 -13.98 17.34 -8.32
N GLY A 135 -13.41 16.28 -7.77
CA GLY A 135 -14.16 15.09 -7.30
C GLY A 135 -14.71 14.18 -8.41
N LYS A 136 -14.28 14.37 -9.65
CA LYS A 136 -14.70 13.56 -10.81
C LYS A 136 -13.52 12.94 -11.51
N VAL A 137 -13.71 11.75 -12.10
CA VAL A 137 -12.74 11.17 -13.03
C VAL A 137 -12.91 11.91 -14.37
N VAL A 138 -11.91 12.70 -14.73
CA VAL A 138 -11.93 13.53 -15.95
C VAL A 138 -11.25 12.87 -17.14
N ARG A 139 -10.37 11.89 -16.87
CA ARG A 139 -9.66 11.14 -17.91
C ARG A 139 -9.29 9.76 -17.41
N SER A 140 -9.31 8.77 -18.30
CA SER A 140 -8.86 7.41 -18.02
C SER A 140 -8.00 6.91 -19.17
N GLY A 141 -6.99 6.10 -18.86
CA GLY A 141 -6.07 5.53 -19.85
C GLY A 141 -5.19 4.45 -19.27
N GLY A 142 -4.24 3.98 -20.03
CA GLY A 142 -3.18 3.07 -19.58
C GLY A 142 -2.00 3.81 -18.97
N LYS A 143 -0.88 3.09 -18.82
CA LYS A 143 0.37 3.65 -18.27
C LYS A 143 0.89 4.89 -19.03
N GLU A 144 0.58 5.01 -20.32
CA GLU A 144 0.97 6.13 -21.17
C GLU A 144 0.38 7.45 -20.67
N LEU A 145 -0.81 7.40 -20.04
CA LEU A 145 -1.43 8.58 -19.45
C LEU A 145 -0.62 9.12 -18.28
N ALA A 146 0.01 8.25 -17.48
CA ALA A 146 0.87 8.67 -16.40
C ALA A 146 2.11 9.43 -16.94
N LEU A 147 2.73 8.92 -18.01
CA LEU A 147 3.88 9.57 -18.66
C LEU A 147 3.50 10.91 -19.29
N GLU A 148 2.34 10.97 -19.93
CA GLU A 148 1.84 12.24 -20.51
C GLU A 148 1.63 13.31 -19.44
N LEU A 149 1.10 12.94 -18.27
CA LEU A 149 0.90 13.86 -17.16
C LEU A 149 2.23 14.33 -16.55
N GLU A 150 3.24 13.46 -16.57
CA GLU A 150 4.59 13.82 -16.14
C GLU A 150 5.22 14.90 -17.02
N GLU A 151 5.11 14.73 -18.34
CA GLU A 151 5.70 15.67 -19.31
C GLU A 151 4.94 17.00 -19.36
N LYS A 152 3.61 16.97 -19.31
CA LYS A 152 2.75 18.14 -19.57
C LYS A 152 2.17 18.78 -18.31
N GLY A 153 2.32 18.13 -17.15
CA GLY A 153 1.64 18.54 -15.92
C GLY A 153 0.12 18.37 -16.00
N TYR A 154 -0.56 18.81 -14.95
CA TYR A 154 -2.03 18.77 -14.86
C TYR A 154 -2.72 19.95 -15.53
N SER A 155 -1.97 20.95 -16.04
CA SER A 155 -2.51 22.11 -16.75
C SER A 155 -3.12 21.67 -18.08
N GLY A 156 -4.44 21.76 -18.21
CA GLY A 156 -5.21 21.33 -19.37
C GLY A 156 -6.00 20.05 -19.23
N VAL A 157 -5.92 19.39 -18.07
CA VAL A 157 -6.75 18.21 -17.79
C VAL A 157 -8.18 18.61 -17.41
N GLY A 158 -8.38 19.81 -16.79
CA GLY A 158 -9.70 20.36 -16.44
C GLY A 158 -10.43 21.01 -17.63
N ASP A 159 -9.71 21.68 -18.52
CA ASP A 159 -10.32 22.47 -19.61
C ASP A 159 -11.03 21.65 -20.69
N LYS A 160 -10.74 20.35 -20.80
CA LYS A 160 -11.39 19.45 -21.75
C LYS A 160 -12.67 18.80 -21.24
N ALA A 161 -12.95 18.88 -19.95
CA ALA A 161 -14.20 18.33 -19.39
C ALA A 161 -15.41 19.22 -19.69
N GLU A 162 -15.22 20.54 -19.87
CA GLU A 162 -16.29 21.47 -20.24
C GLU A 162 -16.65 21.42 -21.74
N ALA A 163 -15.76 20.92 -22.59
CA ALA A 163 -16.00 20.86 -24.06
C ALA A 163 -16.72 19.57 -24.52
N ALA A 164 -17.01 18.64 -23.61
CA ALA A 164 -17.64 17.34 -23.90
C ALA A 164 -19.00 17.14 -23.20
N ALA A 165 -19.55 18.19 -22.58
CA ALA A 165 -20.88 18.23 -21.98
C ALA A 165 -21.78 19.16 -22.83
#